data_48e469eb957d4dcf212a514cee61db32
#
_entry.id   48e469eb957d4dcf212a514cee61db32
#
_cell.length_a   1.000
_cell.length_b   1.000
_cell.length_c   1.000
_cell.angle_alpha   90.00
_cell.angle_beta   90.00
_cell.angle_gamma   90.00
#
_symmetry.space_group_name_H-M   'P 1'
#
loop_
_entity.id
_entity.type
_entity.pdbx_description
1 polymer ?
#
loop_
_entity_poly.entity_id
_entity_poly.type
_entity_poly.pdbx_seq_one_letter_code
_entity_poly.pdbx_strand_id
1 'polypeptide(L)'
;MRHTHYIYIGLATLAMASCGDFNDKLDGYCEDDYKPKDVKSIKYELTSSDYAMLSTLSGDNNIKANQYFSSADDAHTYIPQWLVYTYPTADDGSSVTVTYWQKGDASHYLAPLGKATTYTMVAGDDASDMDALLKRVKPEAAKDDIVLVSPGGDGAMAAYQYSGSAWRTFTNTTTDITVLPQSVYNSLGSTFVEDAGSVIPTFLKTTYPYASNDDTKTVIYYYNKYKDIGARQYTLEGGEWTLTALSEKVVTEKTSAPFVLTNGAWTYDPSVTITLPYVKQDPTSKVFYQAATDWVWDNIDTPAGVAKGQGYVSKWGNNDYYTGSSAYNSCVDWTPKNAKAQNAAAFEGKADEEIIAFMQQNLTKVWAEVLKTQYPDARPVDGIEVIYTVNFTATMPNAVAYTIQYKVTGNAEFTYVEGSMKQK
;
A
#
# COMPACT_ATOMS: atom_id res chain seq x y z
N MET A 1 31.61 33.70 47.21
CA MET A 1 32.80 32.87 47.20
C MET A 1 32.88 32.15 45.86
N ARG A 2 33.75 32.72 45.01
CA ARG A 2 34.15 32.11 43.72
C ARG A 2 35.28 31.17 44.06
N HIS A 3 35.29 29.96 43.52
CA HIS A 3 36.47 29.19 43.11
C HIS A 3 36.00 27.81 42.64
N THR A 4 36.54 27.47 41.51
CA THR A 4 36.94 26.17 41.01
C THR A 4 36.15 25.62 39.84
N HIS A 5 36.55 26.05 38.65
CA HIS A 5 36.31 25.29 37.43
C HIS A 5 37.42 25.54 36.38
N TYR A 6 38.67 25.32 36.75
CA TYR A 6 39.81 25.39 35.82
C TYR A 6 40.85 24.30 36.09
N ILE A 7 40.53 23.02 36.07
CA ILE A 7 41.53 21.94 36.17
C ILE A 7 41.13 20.71 35.30
N TYR A 8 40.64 20.85 34.13
CA TYR A 8 40.50 19.68 33.22
C TYR A 8 40.89 19.94 31.77
N ILE A 9 41.63 20.99 31.45
CA ILE A 9 42.14 21.26 30.08
C ILE A 9 43.67 21.03 29.96
N GLY A 10 44.32 20.54 31.01
CA GLY A 10 45.77 20.44 31.05
C GLY A 10 46.40 19.06 30.89
N LEU A 11 45.65 18.00 30.61
CA LEU A 11 46.19 16.63 30.53
C LEU A 11 46.03 15.90 29.20
N ALA A 12 45.49 16.56 28.19
CA ALA A 12 45.27 15.92 26.86
C ALA A 12 46.35 16.28 25.80
N THR A 13 47.35 17.06 26.16
CA THR A 13 48.38 17.55 25.20
C THR A 13 49.77 16.95 25.35
N LEU A 14 49.95 15.90 26.13
CA LEU A 14 51.27 15.27 26.36
C LEU A 14 51.41 13.83 25.83
N ALA A 15 50.42 13.33 25.06
CA ALA A 15 50.51 11.99 24.46
C ALA A 15 50.68 12.00 22.92
N MET A 16 51.06 13.14 22.33
CA MET A 16 51.17 13.25 20.87
C MET A 16 52.60 13.43 20.36
N ALA A 17 53.58 13.00 21.10
CA ALA A 17 54.98 13.13 20.68
C ALA A 17 55.74 11.84 20.93
N SER A 18 55.31 10.71 20.37
CA SER A 18 56.20 9.55 20.18
C SER A 18 55.40 8.46 19.43
N CYS A 19 55.49 8.41 18.16
CA CYS A 19 55.36 7.24 17.28
C CYS A 19 55.01 7.65 15.83
N GLY A 20 55.87 8.44 15.19
CA GLY A 20 55.71 8.76 13.76
C GLY A 20 56.04 7.56 12.84
N ASP A 21 56.68 6.51 13.35
CA ASP A 21 57.12 5.39 12.52
C ASP A 21 56.22 4.14 12.65
N PHE A 22 55.32 4.11 13.62
CA PHE A 22 54.36 3.01 13.79
C PHE A 22 53.03 3.32 13.14
N ASN A 23 52.63 4.59 13.07
CA ASN A 23 51.39 5.02 12.41
C ASN A 23 51.49 4.90 10.87
N ASP A 24 52.66 5.25 10.29
CA ASP A 24 52.83 5.16 8.81
C ASP A 24 52.78 3.72 8.26
N LYS A 25 52.95 2.72 9.13
CA LYS A 25 52.79 1.30 8.76
C LYS A 25 51.40 0.76 9.05
N LEU A 26 50.63 1.44 9.89
CA LEU A 26 49.21 1.09 10.15
C LEU A 26 48.24 1.80 9.24
N ASP A 27 48.60 2.98 8.70
CA ASP A 27 47.78 3.74 7.80
C ASP A 27 47.44 2.98 6.49
N GLY A 28 48.32 2.07 6.05
CA GLY A 28 48.04 1.19 4.89
C GLY A 28 47.17 -0.04 5.19
N TYR A 29 46.89 -0.31 6.47
CA TYR A 29 46.11 -1.47 6.89
C TYR A 29 44.73 -1.13 7.47
N CYS A 30 44.43 0.16 7.69
CA CYS A 30 43.24 0.58 8.46
C CYS A 30 42.37 1.61 7.76
N GLU A 31 42.59 1.92 6.48
CA GLU A 31 41.90 3.09 5.92
C GLU A 31 40.40 2.91 5.58
N ASP A 32 39.89 1.73 5.34
CA ASP A 32 38.45 1.61 5.01
C ASP A 32 37.70 0.37 5.54
N ASP A 33 38.43 -0.68 5.99
CA ASP A 33 37.76 -1.96 6.32
C ASP A 33 37.33 -2.11 7.78
N TYR A 34 37.69 -1.18 8.69
CA TYR A 34 37.43 -1.31 10.13
C TYR A 34 36.69 -0.14 10.78
N LYS A 35 36.11 0.78 10.06
CA LYS A 35 35.16 1.71 10.69
C LYS A 35 33.86 0.94 10.96
N PRO A 36 33.47 0.76 12.23
CA PRO A 36 32.19 0.14 12.52
C PRO A 36 31.11 1.00 11.85
N LYS A 37 30.39 0.42 10.90
CA LYS A 37 29.25 1.08 10.26
C LYS A 37 28.04 0.97 11.19
N ASP A 38 27.50 2.11 11.60
CA ASP A 38 26.26 2.19 12.40
C ASP A 38 25.05 2.31 11.46
N VAL A 39 24.86 1.28 10.59
CA VAL A 39 23.73 1.19 9.69
C VAL A 39 22.49 0.76 10.47
N LYS A 40 21.50 1.63 10.51
CA LYS A 40 20.23 1.42 11.22
C LYS A 40 19.13 0.94 10.28
N SER A 41 18.23 0.08 10.80
CA SER A 41 16.96 -0.27 10.16
C SER A 41 15.88 -0.25 11.22
N ILE A 42 15.10 0.84 11.27
CA ILE A 42 14.23 1.18 12.40
C ILE A 42 12.82 1.43 11.90
N LYS A 43 11.83 1.01 12.71
CA LYS A 43 10.44 1.48 12.62
C LYS A 43 10.16 2.34 13.84
N TYR A 44 9.70 3.56 13.63
CA TYR A 44 9.50 4.54 14.69
C TYR A 44 8.15 5.25 14.52
N GLU A 45 7.41 5.44 15.59
CA GLU A 45 6.19 6.23 15.62
C GLU A 45 6.45 7.55 16.35
N LEU A 46 6.09 8.68 15.71
CA LEU A 46 6.29 10.00 16.28
C LEU A 46 5.49 10.19 17.57
N THR A 47 6.16 10.69 18.59
CA THR A 47 5.57 11.08 19.87
C THR A 47 5.24 12.57 19.90
N SER A 48 4.50 13.01 20.93
CA SER A 48 4.19 14.43 21.13
C SER A 48 5.47 15.31 21.26
N SER A 49 6.54 14.76 21.81
CA SER A 49 7.84 15.47 21.89
C SER A 49 8.49 15.63 20.51
N ASP A 50 8.33 14.65 19.63
CA ASP A 50 8.86 14.72 18.28
C ASP A 50 8.10 15.76 17.44
N TYR A 51 6.78 15.83 17.57
CA TYR A 51 5.98 16.88 16.95
C TYR A 51 6.37 18.29 17.45
N ALA A 52 6.73 18.43 18.73
CA ALA A 52 7.22 19.69 19.27
C ALA A 52 8.57 20.09 18.66
N MET A 53 9.49 19.13 18.48
CA MET A 53 10.76 19.36 17.81
C MET A 53 10.60 19.67 16.33
N LEU A 54 9.77 18.91 15.62
CA LEU A 54 9.42 19.13 14.21
C LEU A 54 8.82 20.52 13.98
N SER A 55 7.95 20.97 14.89
CA SER A 55 7.40 22.33 14.87
C SER A 55 8.51 23.41 14.98
N THR A 56 9.52 23.13 15.79
CA THR A 56 10.66 24.05 15.93
C THR A 56 11.52 24.06 14.68
N LEU A 57 11.77 22.91 14.07
CA LEU A 57 12.58 22.78 12.85
C LEU A 57 11.90 23.38 11.63
N SER A 58 10.60 23.17 11.50
CA SER A 58 9.81 23.68 10.37
C SER A 58 9.40 25.15 10.50
N GLY A 59 9.34 25.67 11.73
CA GLY A 59 8.73 26.96 12.05
C GLY A 59 7.18 26.95 12.03
N ASP A 60 6.56 25.78 11.82
CA ASP A 60 5.09 25.64 11.83
C ASP A 60 4.56 25.20 13.20
N ASN A 61 3.98 26.15 13.92
CA ASN A 61 3.42 25.92 15.24
C ASN A 61 2.21 24.96 15.23
N ASN A 62 1.55 24.77 14.10
CA ASN A 62 0.41 23.87 14.00
C ASN A 62 0.82 22.41 14.17
N ILE A 63 2.03 22.02 13.76
CA ILE A 63 2.56 20.67 13.92
C ILE A 63 2.57 20.27 15.40
N LYS A 64 3.04 21.13 16.28
CA LYS A 64 3.03 20.89 17.74
C LYS A 64 1.61 20.91 18.31
N ALA A 65 0.81 21.89 17.91
CA ALA A 65 -0.54 22.10 18.45
C ALA A 65 -1.48 20.95 18.10
N ASN A 66 -1.39 20.45 16.87
CA ASN A 66 -2.31 19.49 16.30
C ASN A 66 -1.77 18.04 16.29
N GLN A 67 -0.45 17.86 16.39
CA GLN A 67 0.24 16.57 16.32
C GLN A 67 -0.05 15.79 15.02
N TYR A 68 -0.15 16.49 13.91
CA TYR A 68 -0.22 15.94 12.55
C TYR A 68 0.41 16.89 11.53
N PHE A 69 0.77 16.38 10.36
CA PHE A 69 1.21 17.17 9.21
C PHE A 69 0.01 17.55 8.33
N SER A 70 0.04 18.75 7.77
CA SER A 70 -1.02 19.23 6.88
C SER A 70 -1.03 18.52 5.53
N SER A 71 0.12 18.00 5.10
CA SER A 71 0.29 17.24 3.86
C SER A 71 1.37 16.18 3.98
N ALA A 72 1.43 15.25 3.02
CA ALA A 72 2.54 14.31 2.89
C ALA A 72 3.86 15.03 2.60
N ASP A 73 3.82 16.10 1.79
CA ASP A 73 5.01 16.87 1.41
C ASP A 73 5.65 17.56 2.64
N ASP A 74 4.83 18.04 3.58
CA ASP A 74 5.32 18.59 4.84
C ASP A 74 6.06 17.52 5.64
N ALA A 75 5.49 16.32 5.76
CA ALA A 75 6.11 15.20 6.44
C ALA A 75 7.42 14.78 5.77
N HIS A 76 7.42 14.66 4.44
CA HIS A 76 8.60 14.28 3.66
C HIS A 76 9.71 15.33 3.71
N THR A 77 9.36 16.60 3.94
CA THR A 77 10.30 17.71 4.08
C THR A 77 10.89 17.82 5.49
N TYR A 78 10.07 17.67 6.53
CA TYR A 78 10.49 17.98 7.89
C TYR A 78 11.01 16.78 8.66
N ILE A 79 10.50 15.56 8.40
CA ILE A 79 11.01 14.36 9.05
C ILE A 79 12.50 14.12 8.78
N PRO A 80 13.04 14.29 7.55
CA PRO A 80 14.47 14.21 7.31
C PRO A 80 15.32 15.11 8.21
N GLN A 81 14.87 16.34 8.43
CA GLN A 81 15.55 17.30 9.32
C GLN A 81 15.57 16.78 10.78
N TRP A 82 14.46 16.23 11.26
CA TRP A 82 14.35 15.64 12.58
C TRP A 82 15.24 14.39 12.73
N LEU A 83 15.35 13.55 11.69
CA LEU A 83 16.18 12.35 11.69
C LEU A 83 17.66 12.66 11.88
N VAL A 84 18.17 13.77 11.35
CA VAL A 84 19.56 14.24 11.58
C VAL A 84 19.84 14.41 13.07
N TYR A 85 18.91 14.97 13.84
CA TYR A 85 19.08 15.17 15.28
C TYR A 85 18.84 13.91 16.09
N THR A 86 17.93 13.04 15.61
CA THR A 86 17.56 11.83 16.34
C THR A 86 18.58 10.71 16.16
N TYR A 87 19.19 10.62 14.98
CA TYR A 87 20.18 9.59 14.65
C TYR A 87 21.50 10.20 14.12
N PRO A 88 22.21 10.98 14.94
CA PRO A 88 23.39 11.73 14.48
C PRO A 88 24.60 10.83 14.12
N THR A 89 24.59 9.58 14.56
CA THR A 89 25.68 8.59 14.30
C THR A 89 25.32 7.59 13.21
N ALA A 90 24.15 7.71 12.57
CA ALA A 90 23.76 6.80 11.53
C ALA A 90 24.65 6.95 10.30
N ASP A 91 25.04 5.83 9.71
CA ASP A 91 25.83 5.78 8.47
C ASP A 91 24.95 5.59 7.23
N ASP A 92 25.51 5.94 6.10
CA ASP A 92 24.88 5.72 4.78
C ASP A 92 24.42 4.27 4.62
N GLY A 93 23.22 4.08 4.08
CA GLY A 93 22.51 2.83 4.03
C GLY A 93 21.53 2.62 5.18
N SER A 94 21.52 3.53 6.19
CA SER A 94 20.48 3.49 7.24
C SER A 94 19.11 3.82 6.68
N SER A 95 18.09 3.14 7.23
CA SER A 95 16.69 3.34 6.88
C SER A 95 15.79 3.45 8.11
N VAL A 96 14.84 4.36 8.08
CA VAL A 96 13.84 4.53 9.13
C VAL A 96 12.46 4.64 8.49
N THR A 97 11.55 3.75 8.87
CA THR A 97 10.14 3.92 8.56
C THR A 97 9.49 4.68 9.70
N VAL A 98 9.07 5.92 9.43
CA VAL A 98 8.44 6.78 10.42
C VAL A 98 6.93 6.72 10.26
N THR A 99 6.23 6.40 11.35
CA THR A 99 4.77 6.43 11.44
C THR A 99 4.33 7.74 12.08
N TYR A 100 3.39 8.42 11.46
CA TYR A 100 2.92 9.75 11.88
C TYR A 100 1.45 9.96 11.54
N TRP A 101 0.85 11.02 12.10
CA TRP A 101 -0.48 11.47 11.74
C TRP A 101 -0.40 12.54 10.66
N GLN A 102 -1.30 12.47 9.69
CA GLN A 102 -1.44 13.40 8.57
C GLN A 102 -2.89 13.83 8.42
N LYS A 103 -3.11 15.03 7.91
CA LYS A 103 -4.44 15.46 7.49
C LYS A 103 -4.88 14.59 6.32
N GLY A 104 -5.99 13.87 6.49
CA GLY A 104 -6.63 13.06 5.47
C GLY A 104 -7.72 13.82 4.73
N ASP A 105 -8.22 13.20 3.67
CA ASP A 105 -9.40 13.68 2.94
C ASP A 105 -10.66 13.11 3.56
N ALA A 106 -11.48 13.95 4.17
CA ALA A 106 -12.74 13.53 4.77
C ALA A 106 -13.72 12.92 3.75
N SER A 107 -13.62 13.27 2.47
CA SER A 107 -14.42 12.67 1.40
C SER A 107 -14.06 11.20 1.12
N HIS A 108 -12.84 10.80 1.45
CA HIS A 108 -12.35 9.42 1.29
C HIS A 108 -13.26 8.39 1.96
N TYR A 109 -13.86 8.72 3.10
CA TYR A 109 -14.78 7.82 3.82
C TYR A 109 -16.12 7.63 3.11
N LEU A 110 -16.52 8.54 2.22
CA LEU A 110 -17.77 8.47 1.49
C LEU A 110 -17.61 7.87 0.08
N ALA A 111 -16.43 7.97 -0.52
CA ALA A 111 -16.18 7.50 -1.88
C ALA A 111 -16.47 5.99 -2.09
N PRO A 112 -16.11 5.08 -1.17
CA PRO A 112 -16.43 3.67 -1.31
C PRO A 112 -17.94 3.39 -1.31
N LEU A 113 -18.73 4.20 -0.59
CA LEU A 113 -20.18 4.03 -0.49
C LEU A 113 -20.87 4.29 -1.83
N GLY A 114 -20.34 5.19 -2.66
CA GLY A 114 -20.86 5.45 -4.00
C GLY A 114 -20.68 4.27 -4.98
N LYS A 115 -19.84 3.30 -4.64
CA LYS A 115 -19.61 2.07 -5.42
C LYS A 115 -20.29 0.84 -4.83
N ALA A 116 -21.03 1.00 -3.72
CA ALA A 116 -21.69 -0.11 -3.06
C ALA A 116 -22.73 -0.79 -3.98
N THR A 117 -22.87 -2.10 -3.84
CA THR A 117 -23.94 -2.87 -4.46
C THR A 117 -25.05 -3.15 -3.45
N THR A 118 -26.26 -3.45 -3.89
CA THR A 118 -27.38 -3.74 -3.01
C THR A 118 -27.79 -5.20 -3.09
N TYR A 119 -28.19 -5.76 -1.96
CA TYR A 119 -28.79 -7.07 -1.88
C TYR A 119 -30.06 -7.02 -1.00
N THR A 120 -31.17 -7.58 -1.51
CA THR A 120 -32.37 -7.75 -0.72
C THR A 120 -32.47 -9.20 -0.27
N MET A 121 -32.59 -9.44 1.00
CA MET A 121 -32.71 -10.79 1.56
C MET A 121 -33.96 -11.48 1.06
N VAL A 122 -33.82 -12.77 0.78
CA VAL A 122 -34.90 -13.63 0.31
C VAL A 122 -35.22 -14.70 1.36
N ALA A 123 -36.36 -15.36 1.18
CA ALA A 123 -36.76 -16.45 2.08
C ALA A 123 -35.68 -17.55 2.12
N GLY A 124 -35.22 -17.89 3.32
CA GLY A 124 -34.15 -18.86 3.56
C GLY A 124 -32.77 -18.27 3.78
N ASP A 125 -32.61 -16.95 3.68
CA ASP A 125 -31.36 -16.29 4.08
C ASP A 125 -31.23 -16.23 5.61
N ASP A 126 -30.00 -16.49 6.08
CA ASP A 126 -29.69 -16.42 7.52
C ASP A 126 -29.09 -15.07 7.87
N ALA A 127 -29.88 -14.24 8.54
CA ALA A 127 -29.43 -12.92 9.02
C ALA A 127 -28.45 -13.02 10.20
N SER A 128 -28.32 -14.19 10.83
CA SER A 128 -27.39 -14.36 11.97
C SER A 128 -25.94 -14.57 11.52
N ASP A 129 -25.71 -15.00 10.26
CA ASP A 129 -24.38 -15.16 9.66
C ASP A 129 -24.27 -14.41 8.34
N MET A 130 -24.13 -13.09 8.45
CA MET A 130 -23.99 -12.20 7.28
C MET A 130 -22.69 -12.44 6.50
N ASP A 131 -21.64 -12.93 7.13
CA ASP A 131 -20.40 -13.26 6.42
C ASP A 131 -20.60 -14.44 5.46
N ALA A 132 -21.20 -15.52 5.93
CA ALA A 132 -21.52 -16.67 5.07
C ALA A 132 -22.54 -16.30 3.98
N LEU A 133 -23.58 -15.53 4.32
CA LEU A 133 -24.56 -15.06 3.36
C LEU A 133 -23.92 -14.27 2.24
N LEU A 134 -23.11 -13.27 2.56
CA LEU A 134 -22.52 -12.37 1.57
C LEU A 134 -21.40 -13.03 0.76
N LYS A 135 -20.68 -13.99 1.31
CA LYS A 135 -19.75 -14.83 0.54
C LYS A 135 -20.49 -15.65 -0.54
N ARG A 136 -21.71 -16.09 -0.25
CA ARG A 136 -22.55 -16.78 -1.22
C ARG A 136 -23.13 -15.83 -2.27
N VAL A 137 -23.55 -14.63 -1.87
CA VAL A 137 -24.18 -13.62 -2.75
C VAL A 137 -23.15 -12.95 -3.67
N LYS A 138 -21.96 -12.72 -3.17
CA LYS A 138 -20.86 -12.06 -3.92
C LYS A 138 -19.54 -12.83 -3.72
N PRO A 139 -19.39 -14.01 -4.35
CA PRO A 139 -18.21 -14.87 -4.19
C PRO A 139 -16.92 -14.23 -4.71
N GLU A 140 -17.01 -13.34 -5.70
CA GLU A 140 -15.88 -12.62 -6.31
C GLU A 140 -15.60 -11.26 -5.62
N ALA A 141 -15.92 -11.14 -4.33
CA ALA A 141 -15.71 -9.89 -3.61
C ALA A 141 -14.22 -9.52 -3.54
N ALA A 142 -13.89 -8.31 -3.96
CA ALA A 142 -12.58 -7.71 -3.77
C ALA A 142 -12.52 -7.02 -2.39
N LYS A 143 -11.31 -6.89 -1.83
CA LYS A 143 -11.11 -6.12 -0.60
C LYS A 143 -11.69 -4.71 -0.76
N ASP A 144 -12.36 -4.24 0.28
CA ASP A 144 -13.06 -2.95 0.38
C ASP A 144 -14.38 -2.85 -0.42
N ASP A 145 -14.83 -3.92 -1.07
CA ASP A 145 -16.18 -3.96 -1.63
C ASP A 145 -17.23 -3.76 -0.54
N ILE A 146 -18.29 -2.98 -0.88
CA ILE A 146 -19.40 -2.70 0.03
C ILE A 146 -20.69 -3.25 -0.54
N VAL A 147 -21.48 -3.90 0.31
CA VAL A 147 -22.83 -4.35 0.02
C VAL A 147 -23.80 -3.72 1.03
N LEU A 148 -24.87 -3.11 0.51
CA LEU A 148 -26.00 -2.65 1.31
C LEU A 148 -27.05 -3.76 1.33
N VAL A 149 -27.30 -4.32 2.49
CA VAL A 149 -28.25 -5.41 2.69
C VAL A 149 -29.56 -4.88 3.19
N SER A 150 -30.64 -5.11 2.43
CA SER A 150 -32.01 -4.84 2.85
C SER A 150 -32.65 -6.12 3.40
N PRO A 151 -33.27 -6.08 4.58
CA PRO A 151 -34.04 -7.22 5.10
C PRO A 151 -35.34 -7.43 4.36
N GLY A 152 -35.70 -6.56 3.42
CA GLY A 152 -36.98 -6.51 2.72
C GLY A 152 -38.00 -5.60 3.43
N GLY A 153 -39.00 -5.17 2.69
CA GLY A 153 -40.05 -4.25 3.19
C GLY A 153 -39.46 -2.91 3.65
N ASP A 154 -39.94 -2.39 4.76
CA ASP A 154 -39.53 -1.11 5.35
C ASP A 154 -38.36 -1.25 6.35
N GLY A 155 -37.72 -2.40 6.39
CA GLY A 155 -36.53 -2.61 7.23
C GLY A 155 -35.35 -1.72 6.82
N ALA A 156 -34.64 -1.17 7.81
CA ALA A 156 -33.45 -0.39 7.56
C ALA A 156 -32.38 -1.27 6.90
N MET A 157 -31.71 -0.74 5.87
CA MET A 157 -30.56 -1.41 5.26
C MET A 157 -29.36 -1.33 6.20
N ALA A 158 -28.49 -2.34 6.11
CA ALA A 158 -27.18 -2.35 6.77
C ALA A 158 -26.05 -2.40 5.73
N ALA A 159 -24.97 -1.71 5.99
CA ALA A 159 -23.81 -1.70 5.14
C ALA A 159 -22.75 -2.69 5.66
N TYR A 160 -22.19 -3.50 4.75
CA TYR A 160 -21.13 -4.46 5.03
C TYR A 160 -19.96 -4.23 4.09
N GLN A 161 -18.74 -4.35 4.61
CA GLN A 161 -17.51 -4.22 3.84
C GLN A 161 -16.72 -5.53 3.88
N TYR A 162 -16.14 -5.91 2.75
CA TYR A 162 -15.28 -7.07 2.66
C TYR A 162 -13.83 -6.72 3.02
N SER A 163 -13.28 -7.38 4.03
CA SER A 163 -11.91 -7.14 4.53
C SER A 163 -10.81 -7.79 3.66
N GLY A 164 -11.20 -8.53 2.61
CA GLY A 164 -10.33 -9.43 1.85
C GLY A 164 -10.39 -10.89 2.33
N SER A 165 -11.06 -11.14 3.47
CA SER A 165 -11.24 -12.51 4.01
C SER A 165 -12.63 -12.73 4.59
N ALA A 166 -13.29 -11.70 5.09
CA ALA A 166 -14.60 -11.76 5.70
C ALA A 166 -15.40 -10.47 5.51
N TRP A 167 -16.73 -10.60 5.46
CA TRP A 167 -17.64 -9.47 5.51
C TRP A 167 -17.82 -9.00 6.94
N ARG A 168 -17.74 -7.69 7.15
CA ARG A 168 -17.91 -7.02 8.45
C ARG A 168 -18.87 -5.86 8.29
N THR A 169 -19.58 -5.51 9.34
CA THR A 169 -20.36 -4.28 9.37
C THR A 169 -19.45 -3.11 8.97
N PHE A 170 -19.87 -2.35 7.97
CA PHE A 170 -19.14 -1.16 7.55
C PHE A 170 -19.32 -0.08 8.62
N THR A 171 -18.21 0.38 9.18
CA THR A 171 -18.18 1.46 10.16
C THR A 171 -17.30 2.58 9.65
N ASN A 172 -17.81 3.80 9.77
CA ASN A 172 -17.02 4.99 9.49
C ASN A 172 -16.49 5.53 10.82
N THR A 173 -15.18 5.73 10.93
CA THR A 173 -14.54 6.22 12.17
C THR A 173 -14.89 7.66 12.51
N THR A 174 -15.45 8.43 11.57
CA THR A 174 -15.76 9.85 11.72
C THR A 174 -17.25 10.14 11.97
N THR A 175 -18.15 9.23 11.62
CA THR A 175 -19.61 9.44 11.75
C THR A 175 -20.36 8.12 11.66
N ASP A 176 -21.58 8.11 12.23
CA ASP A 176 -22.51 6.99 12.11
C ASP A 176 -23.10 6.94 10.70
N ILE A 177 -23.27 5.73 10.17
CA ILE A 177 -23.86 5.47 8.86
C ILE A 177 -25.31 5.09 9.01
N THR A 178 -26.17 5.74 8.24
CA THR A 178 -27.60 5.47 8.14
C THR A 178 -27.98 5.29 6.69
N VAL A 179 -28.67 4.20 6.35
CA VAL A 179 -29.23 4.02 5.01
C VAL A 179 -30.67 4.50 5.00
N LEU A 180 -31.02 5.32 4.01
CA LEU A 180 -32.37 5.88 3.90
C LEU A 180 -33.38 4.73 3.68
N PRO A 181 -34.38 4.56 4.57
CA PRO A 181 -35.29 3.42 4.52
C PRO A 181 -36.29 3.55 3.37
N GLN A 182 -36.83 2.40 2.92
CA GLN A 182 -37.80 2.35 1.82
C GLN A 182 -39.06 3.20 2.07
N SER A 183 -39.47 3.36 3.34
CA SER A 183 -40.62 4.19 3.72
C SER A 183 -40.48 5.65 3.27
N VAL A 184 -39.25 6.19 3.26
CA VAL A 184 -39.00 7.56 2.78
C VAL A 184 -39.25 7.64 1.26
N TYR A 185 -38.76 6.69 0.46
CA TYR A 185 -39.01 6.66 -0.97
C TYR A 185 -40.51 6.47 -1.27
N ASN A 186 -41.19 5.65 -0.49
CA ASN A 186 -42.64 5.45 -0.62
C ASN A 186 -43.42 6.74 -0.35
N SER A 187 -43.02 7.52 0.68
CA SER A 187 -43.64 8.81 1.00
C SER A 187 -43.41 9.88 -0.08
N LEU A 188 -42.30 9.76 -0.82
CA LEU A 188 -41.98 10.63 -1.97
C LEU A 188 -42.71 10.20 -3.25
N GLY A 189 -43.31 9.03 -3.27
CA GLY A 189 -43.85 8.44 -4.50
C GLY A 189 -42.76 8.16 -5.58
N SER A 190 -41.53 7.94 -5.14
CA SER A 190 -40.36 7.80 -5.98
C SER A 190 -39.49 6.62 -5.55
N THR A 191 -38.60 6.16 -6.41
CA THR A 191 -37.57 5.15 -6.09
C THR A 191 -36.20 5.77 -5.80
N PHE A 192 -36.11 7.09 -5.83
CA PHE A 192 -34.89 7.85 -5.58
C PHE A 192 -35.20 9.22 -4.97
N VAL A 193 -34.21 9.89 -4.42
CA VAL A 193 -34.29 11.23 -3.85
C VAL A 193 -33.76 12.24 -4.86
N GLU A 194 -34.62 13.11 -5.37
CA GLU A 194 -34.24 14.17 -6.27
C GLU A 194 -33.63 15.36 -5.54
N ASP A 195 -34.25 15.77 -4.42
CA ASP A 195 -33.76 16.83 -3.54
C ASP A 195 -33.27 16.29 -2.19
N ALA A 196 -32.04 15.83 -2.18
CA ALA A 196 -31.41 15.34 -0.96
C ALA A 196 -31.19 16.44 0.10
N GLY A 197 -31.15 17.71 -0.33
CA GLY A 197 -30.94 18.86 0.55
C GLY A 197 -32.11 19.11 1.51
N SER A 198 -33.33 18.78 1.13
CA SER A 198 -34.51 18.94 2.00
C SER A 198 -34.99 17.62 2.58
N VAL A 199 -34.92 16.52 1.85
CA VAL A 199 -35.44 15.22 2.27
C VAL A 199 -34.60 14.65 3.42
N ILE A 200 -33.28 14.64 3.30
CA ILE A 200 -32.40 14.01 4.28
C ILE A 200 -32.40 14.73 5.62
N PRO A 201 -32.29 16.07 5.71
CA PRO A 201 -32.41 16.77 6.97
C PRO A 201 -33.74 16.52 7.68
N THR A 202 -34.86 16.49 6.95
CA THR A 202 -36.18 16.16 7.48
C THR A 202 -36.22 14.75 8.06
N PHE A 203 -35.67 13.77 7.34
CA PHE A 203 -35.54 12.39 7.79
C PHE A 203 -34.71 12.31 9.07
N LEU A 204 -33.53 12.94 9.10
CA LEU A 204 -32.63 12.91 10.26
C LEU A 204 -33.28 13.56 11.51
N LYS A 205 -33.96 14.69 11.33
CA LYS A 205 -34.68 15.38 12.42
C LYS A 205 -35.76 14.51 13.03
N THR A 206 -36.46 13.75 12.21
CA THR A 206 -37.50 12.83 12.64
C THR A 206 -36.94 11.58 13.31
N THR A 207 -35.86 11.04 12.76
CA THR A 207 -35.25 9.78 13.20
C THR A 207 -34.41 9.95 14.47
N TYR A 208 -33.75 11.11 14.61
CA TYR A 208 -32.86 11.41 15.75
C TYR A 208 -33.29 12.66 16.52
N PRO A 209 -34.48 12.65 17.16
CA PRO A 209 -35.03 13.83 17.82
C PRO A 209 -34.25 14.28 19.05
N TYR A 210 -33.36 13.43 19.57
CA TYR A 210 -32.52 13.69 20.74
C TYR A 210 -31.05 13.89 20.42
N ALA A 211 -30.72 14.08 19.15
CA ALA A 211 -29.35 14.36 18.73
C ALA A 211 -28.85 15.70 19.31
N SER A 212 -27.59 15.76 19.63
CA SER A 212 -26.92 16.95 20.17
C SER A 212 -26.20 17.72 19.09
N ASN A 213 -25.94 19.03 19.33
CA ASN A 213 -25.08 19.80 18.43
C ASN A 213 -23.76 19.09 18.23
N ASP A 214 -23.22 19.20 17.02
CA ASP A 214 -21.99 18.54 16.53
C ASP A 214 -22.14 17.02 16.28
N ASP A 215 -23.31 16.42 16.56
CA ASP A 215 -23.57 15.05 16.10
C ASP A 215 -23.54 14.99 14.58
N THR A 216 -22.90 13.94 14.05
CA THR A 216 -22.77 13.73 12.61
C THR A 216 -23.40 12.41 12.18
N LYS A 217 -24.03 12.41 11.01
CA LYS A 217 -24.60 11.22 10.36
C LYS A 217 -24.22 11.19 8.89
N THR A 218 -23.74 10.04 8.42
CA THR A 218 -23.59 9.77 6.98
C THR A 218 -24.83 9.05 6.50
N VAL A 219 -25.54 9.63 5.53
CA VAL A 219 -26.75 9.05 4.95
C VAL A 219 -26.47 8.53 3.55
N ILE A 220 -26.78 7.25 3.35
CA ILE A 220 -26.71 6.57 2.06
C ILE A 220 -28.10 6.54 1.45
N TYR A 221 -28.23 6.89 0.16
CA TYR A 221 -29.51 6.99 -0.52
C TYR A 221 -29.37 6.76 -2.03
N TYR A 222 -30.47 6.43 -2.71
CA TYR A 222 -30.51 6.42 -4.16
C TYR A 222 -30.80 7.82 -4.70
N TYR A 223 -29.96 8.33 -5.62
CA TYR A 223 -30.07 9.71 -6.13
C TYR A 223 -30.65 9.80 -7.54
N ASN A 224 -30.89 8.67 -8.20
CA ASN A 224 -31.51 8.64 -9.53
C ASN A 224 -32.36 7.38 -9.76
N LYS A 225 -33.12 7.37 -10.88
CA LYS A 225 -33.99 6.26 -11.27
C LYS A 225 -33.28 4.92 -11.50
N TYR A 226 -31.96 4.93 -11.67
CA TYR A 226 -31.15 3.73 -11.85
C TYR A 226 -30.69 3.14 -10.52
N LYS A 227 -31.08 3.78 -9.41
CA LYS A 227 -30.68 3.43 -8.05
C LYS A 227 -29.18 3.53 -7.80
N ASP A 228 -28.53 4.46 -8.49
CA ASP A 228 -27.15 4.79 -8.16
C ASP A 228 -27.08 5.39 -6.74
N ILE A 229 -26.04 5.00 -6.01
CA ILE A 229 -25.90 5.27 -4.60
C ILE A 229 -25.16 6.58 -4.37
N GLY A 230 -25.78 7.47 -3.60
CA GLY A 230 -25.18 8.67 -3.03
C GLY A 230 -24.90 8.52 -1.56
N ALA A 231 -23.86 9.18 -1.08
CA ALA A 231 -23.54 9.30 0.34
C ALA A 231 -23.28 10.76 0.69
N ARG A 232 -23.93 11.25 1.75
CA ARG A 232 -23.75 12.63 2.25
C ARG A 232 -23.65 12.62 3.76
N GLN A 233 -22.73 13.41 4.29
CA GLN A 233 -22.60 13.62 5.73
C GLN A 233 -23.35 14.89 6.13
N TYR A 234 -24.06 14.82 7.26
CA TYR A 234 -24.76 15.94 7.87
C TYR A 234 -24.29 16.12 9.30
N THR A 235 -24.23 17.36 9.74
CA THR A 235 -23.93 17.75 11.13
C THR A 235 -25.14 18.50 11.70
N LEU A 236 -25.48 18.23 12.96
CA LEU A 236 -26.52 18.99 13.68
C LEU A 236 -25.91 20.28 14.21
N GLU A 237 -26.38 21.41 13.70
CA GLU A 237 -25.94 22.74 14.09
C GLU A 237 -27.16 23.63 14.42
N GLY A 238 -27.21 24.17 15.64
CA GLY A 238 -28.31 25.03 16.06
C GLY A 238 -29.69 24.38 16.00
N GLY A 239 -29.76 23.04 16.10
CA GLY A 239 -31.00 22.25 16.04
C GLY A 239 -31.47 21.88 14.63
N GLU A 240 -30.68 22.19 13.61
CA GLU A 240 -30.94 21.81 12.20
C GLU A 240 -29.80 20.94 11.64
N TRP A 241 -30.16 19.92 10.87
CA TRP A 241 -29.19 19.08 10.16
C TRP A 241 -28.73 19.78 8.89
N THR A 242 -27.47 20.17 8.86
CA THR A 242 -26.83 20.85 7.74
C THR A 242 -25.85 19.94 7.02
N LEU A 243 -25.69 20.10 5.70
CA LEU A 243 -24.71 19.35 4.95
C LEU A 243 -23.31 19.70 5.48
N THR A 244 -22.56 18.70 5.93
CA THR A 244 -21.19 18.91 6.41
C THR A 244 -20.29 19.35 5.27
N ALA A 245 -19.59 20.46 5.45
CA ALA A 245 -18.54 20.91 4.54
C ALA A 245 -17.30 20.03 4.74
N LEU A 246 -17.22 18.88 4.06
CA LEU A 246 -16.15 17.90 4.24
C LEU A 246 -14.77 18.45 3.92
N SER A 247 -14.69 19.41 3.00
CA SER A 247 -13.44 20.11 2.66
C SER A 247 -12.86 20.91 3.83
N GLU A 248 -13.69 21.31 4.79
CA GLU A 248 -13.30 22.06 5.98
C GLU A 248 -13.08 21.18 7.20
N LYS A 249 -13.56 19.93 7.15
CA LYS A 249 -13.42 18.99 8.25
C LYS A 249 -12.01 18.42 8.30
N VAL A 250 -11.33 18.63 9.41
CA VAL A 250 -10.03 18.00 9.65
C VAL A 250 -10.25 16.56 10.06
N VAL A 251 -9.74 15.66 9.24
CA VAL A 251 -9.63 14.23 9.52
C VAL A 251 -8.16 13.89 9.56
N THR A 252 -7.74 13.11 10.53
CA THR A 252 -6.35 12.65 10.62
C THR A 252 -6.27 11.17 10.32
N GLU A 253 -5.26 10.80 9.54
CA GLU A 253 -4.94 9.42 9.19
C GLU A 253 -3.54 9.09 9.68
N LYS A 254 -3.42 7.91 10.29
CA LYS A 254 -2.10 7.39 10.67
C LYS A 254 -1.47 6.76 9.42
N THR A 255 -0.32 7.27 9.02
CA THR A 255 0.42 6.79 7.85
C THR A 255 1.88 6.53 8.20
N SER A 256 2.61 5.90 7.30
CA SER A 256 4.04 5.62 7.48
C SER A 256 4.80 5.94 6.20
N ALA A 257 5.96 6.55 6.35
CA ALA A 257 6.84 6.85 5.24
C ALA A 257 8.26 6.34 5.49
N PRO A 258 8.92 5.76 4.49
CA PRO A 258 10.31 5.34 4.56
C PRO A 258 11.25 6.51 4.27
N PHE A 259 12.33 6.56 5.04
CA PHE A 259 13.44 7.52 4.87
C PHE A 259 14.76 6.76 4.86
N VAL A 260 15.67 7.16 3.99
CA VAL A 260 16.99 6.55 3.85
C VAL A 260 18.08 7.61 4.00
N LEU A 261 19.21 7.21 4.58
CA LEU A 261 20.41 8.03 4.67
C LEU A 261 21.33 7.66 3.49
N THR A 262 21.55 8.62 2.60
CA THR A 262 22.40 8.46 1.43
C THR A 262 23.24 9.72 1.23
N ASN A 263 24.54 9.55 1.04
CA ASN A 263 25.51 10.66 0.92
C ASN A 263 25.42 11.67 2.09
N GLY A 264 25.21 11.17 3.30
CA GLY A 264 25.11 11.96 4.51
C GLY A 264 23.81 12.76 4.67
N ALA A 265 22.80 12.54 3.82
CA ALA A 265 21.51 13.21 3.90
C ALA A 265 20.37 12.21 4.06
N TRP A 266 19.46 12.47 5.01
CA TRP A 266 18.19 11.75 5.11
C TRP A 266 17.23 12.27 4.03
N THR A 267 16.62 11.35 3.29
CA THR A 267 15.62 11.65 2.25
C THR A 267 14.45 10.69 2.35
N TYR A 268 13.26 11.18 2.01
CA TYR A 268 12.12 10.30 1.76
C TYR A 268 12.42 9.42 0.54
N ASP A 269 12.27 8.10 0.68
CA ASP A 269 12.46 7.16 -0.42
C ASP A 269 11.39 6.06 -0.38
N PRO A 270 10.34 6.16 -1.20
CA PRO A 270 9.27 5.17 -1.28
C PRO A 270 9.66 3.90 -2.05
N SER A 271 10.93 3.71 -2.35
CA SER A 271 11.41 2.49 -3.00
C SER A 271 11.10 1.25 -2.17
N VAL A 272 10.75 0.15 -2.84
CA VAL A 272 10.29 -1.09 -2.21
C VAL A 272 11.25 -2.24 -2.55
N THR A 273 11.58 -3.03 -1.54
CA THR A 273 12.26 -4.31 -1.76
C THR A 273 11.29 -5.46 -1.48
N ILE A 274 10.99 -6.21 -2.53
CA ILE A 274 10.16 -7.41 -2.51
C ILE A 274 11.08 -8.61 -2.46
N THR A 275 10.92 -9.47 -1.47
CA THR A 275 11.65 -10.74 -1.42
C THR A 275 10.65 -11.87 -1.60
N LEU A 276 10.88 -12.69 -2.61
CA LEU A 276 10.07 -13.87 -2.92
C LEU A 276 10.79 -15.12 -2.37
N PRO A 277 10.36 -15.65 -1.20
CA PRO A 277 10.99 -16.83 -0.61
C PRO A 277 10.94 -18.04 -1.53
N TYR A 278 12.07 -18.76 -1.66
CA TYR A 278 12.15 -20.05 -2.36
C TYR A 278 11.66 -21.18 -1.43
N VAL A 279 10.39 -21.11 -1.10
CA VAL A 279 9.69 -22.13 -0.31
C VAL A 279 8.44 -22.53 -1.07
N LYS A 280 8.33 -23.83 -1.37
CA LYS A 280 7.22 -24.35 -2.19
C LYS A 280 5.86 -23.94 -1.64
N GLN A 281 5.06 -23.30 -2.50
CA GLN A 281 3.73 -22.75 -2.18
C GLN A 281 3.75 -21.67 -1.08
N ASP A 282 4.86 -20.97 -0.91
CA ASP A 282 4.90 -19.79 -0.05
C ASP A 282 3.79 -18.80 -0.42
N PRO A 283 2.97 -18.32 0.54
CA PRO A 283 1.82 -17.49 0.23
C PRO A 283 2.15 -16.20 -0.52
N THR A 284 3.26 -15.55 -0.17
CA THR A 284 3.71 -14.30 -0.78
C THR A 284 4.22 -14.54 -2.20
N SER A 285 5.17 -15.46 -2.35
CA SER A 285 5.75 -15.82 -3.65
C SER A 285 4.71 -16.35 -4.61
N LYS A 286 3.79 -17.19 -4.11
CA LYS A 286 2.73 -17.80 -4.91
C LYS A 286 1.86 -16.75 -5.59
N VAL A 287 1.44 -15.71 -4.87
CA VAL A 287 0.59 -14.65 -5.42
C VAL A 287 1.31 -13.92 -6.55
N PHE A 288 2.59 -13.59 -6.37
CA PHE A 288 3.38 -12.88 -7.37
C PHE A 288 3.60 -13.73 -8.64
N TYR A 289 4.04 -14.98 -8.50
CA TYR A 289 4.27 -15.87 -9.65
C TYR A 289 2.96 -16.27 -10.35
N GLN A 290 1.85 -16.42 -9.59
CA GLN A 290 0.56 -16.73 -10.18
C GLN A 290 0.07 -15.56 -11.05
N ALA A 291 0.22 -14.33 -10.59
CA ALA A 291 -0.14 -13.15 -11.38
C ALA A 291 0.65 -13.08 -12.71
N ALA A 292 1.92 -13.47 -12.70
CA ALA A 292 2.71 -13.57 -13.93
C ALA A 292 2.18 -14.66 -14.86
N THR A 293 1.89 -15.84 -14.33
CA THR A 293 1.33 -16.96 -15.12
C THR A 293 -0.06 -16.62 -15.68
N ASP A 294 -0.91 -15.97 -14.90
CA ASP A 294 -2.25 -15.54 -15.34
C ASP A 294 -2.14 -14.48 -16.45
N TRP A 295 -1.21 -13.53 -16.30
CA TRP A 295 -0.95 -12.56 -17.36
C TRP A 295 -0.53 -13.22 -18.68
N VAL A 296 0.37 -14.21 -18.63
CA VAL A 296 0.80 -14.99 -19.83
C VAL A 296 -0.39 -15.75 -20.43
N TRP A 297 -1.23 -16.34 -19.60
CA TRP A 297 -2.44 -17.00 -20.05
C TRP A 297 -3.38 -16.05 -20.79
N ASP A 298 -3.68 -14.91 -20.19
CA ASP A 298 -4.68 -13.97 -20.72
C ASP A 298 -4.18 -13.19 -21.95
N ASN A 299 -2.85 -12.90 -22.02
CA ASN A 299 -2.31 -12.03 -23.06
C ASN A 299 -1.51 -12.75 -24.14
N ILE A 300 -1.09 -14.00 -23.92
CA ILE A 300 -0.28 -14.75 -24.86
C ILE A 300 -1.00 -16.01 -25.37
N ASP A 301 -1.33 -16.95 -24.49
CA ASP A 301 -1.89 -18.23 -24.87
C ASP A 301 -3.36 -18.10 -25.34
N THR A 302 -4.21 -17.39 -24.62
CA THR A 302 -5.63 -17.22 -24.97
C THR A 302 -5.83 -16.46 -26.28
N PRO A 303 -5.17 -15.32 -26.54
CA PRO A 303 -5.27 -14.65 -27.84
C PRO A 303 -4.75 -15.48 -29.01
N ALA A 304 -3.77 -16.38 -28.76
CA ALA A 304 -3.30 -17.33 -29.76
C ALA A 304 -4.24 -18.53 -29.95
N GLY A 305 -5.33 -18.64 -29.20
CA GLY A 305 -6.29 -19.74 -29.27
C GLY A 305 -5.76 -21.08 -28.76
N VAL A 306 -4.78 -21.02 -27.85
CA VAL A 306 -4.11 -22.21 -27.31
C VAL A 306 -4.75 -22.63 -25.98
N ALA A 307 -5.03 -23.92 -25.81
CA ALA A 307 -5.57 -24.44 -24.55
C ALA A 307 -4.49 -24.59 -23.48
N LYS A 308 -4.88 -24.53 -22.19
CA LYS A 308 -3.94 -24.76 -21.05
C LYS A 308 -3.21 -26.10 -21.23
N GLY A 309 -1.90 -26.07 -21.09
CA GLY A 309 -1.02 -27.22 -21.28
C GLY A 309 -0.57 -27.46 -22.71
N GLN A 310 -1.01 -26.65 -23.68
CA GLN A 310 -0.61 -26.72 -25.09
C GLN A 310 0.23 -25.52 -25.55
N GLY A 311 0.21 -24.42 -24.74
CA GLY A 311 1.03 -23.22 -24.93
C GLY A 311 2.13 -23.09 -23.89
N TYR A 312 2.40 -21.86 -23.51
CA TYR A 312 3.41 -21.58 -22.48
C TYR A 312 2.93 -21.91 -21.06
N VAL A 313 1.62 -21.80 -20.80
CA VAL A 313 1.05 -22.06 -19.47
C VAL A 313 0.77 -23.56 -19.32
N SER A 314 1.22 -24.10 -18.18
CA SER A 314 1.00 -25.52 -17.83
C SER A 314 -0.50 -25.86 -17.71
N LYS A 315 -0.83 -27.16 -17.86
CA LYS A 315 -2.23 -27.64 -17.73
C LYS A 315 -2.86 -27.31 -16.37
N TRP A 316 -2.04 -27.08 -15.34
CA TRP A 316 -2.48 -26.75 -13.99
C TRP A 316 -2.69 -25.25 -13.80
N GLY A 317 -2.22 -24.40 -14.75
CA GLY A 317 -2.38 -22.96 -14.70
C GLY A 317 -1.52 -22.28 -13.61
N ASN A 318 -0.49 -22.92 -13.12
CA ASN A 318 0.34 -22.42 -12.01
C ASN A 318 1.83 -22.31 -12.32
N ASN A 319 2.21 -22.56 -13.57
CA ASN A 319 3.55 -22.38 -14.11
C ASN A 319 3.45 -21.91 -15.55
N ASP A 320 4.34 -21.04 -16.00
CA ASP A 320 4.51 -20.69 -17.41
C ASP A 320 5.97 -20.79 -17.84
N TYR A 321 6.19 -21.03 -19.13
CA TYR A 321 7.52 -21.05 -19.75
C TYR A 321 7.68 -19.95 -20.81
N TYR A 322 6.87 -18.92 -20.71
CA TYR A 322 7.09 -17.64 -21.39
C TYR A 322 8.05 -16.75 -20.60
N THR A 323 7.90 -16.78 -19.25
CA THR A 323 8.76 -16.09 -18.27
C THR A 323 9.57 -17.05 -17.41
N GLY A 324 9.11 -18.27 -17.25
CA GLY A 324 9.61 -19.26 -16.31
C GLY A 324 8.96 -19.15 -14.93
N SER A 325 7.94 -18.30 -14.71
CA SER A 325 7.32 -18.13 -13.40
C SER A 325 6.59 -19.39 -12.94
N SER A 326 6.84 -19.81 -11.70
CA SER A 326 6.26 -21.00 -11.08
C SER A 326 5.65 -20.68 -9.71
N ALA A 327 4.35 -20.51 -9.67
CA ALA A 327 3.59 -20.34 -8.43
C ALA A 327 3.64 -21.62 -7.56
N TYR A 328 3.74 -22.79 -8.19
CA TYR A 328 3.81 -24.05 -7.46
C TYR A 328 5.13 -24.26 -6.73
N ASN A 329 6.26 -23.89 -7.37
CA ASN A 329 7.59 -24.07 -6.79
C ASN A 329 8.10 -22.82 -6.09
N SER A 330 7.41 -21.69 -6.18
CA SER A 330 7.83 -20.39 -5.65
C SER A 330 9.21 -19.96 -6.16
N CYS A 331 9.40 -20.07 -7.48
CA CYS A 331 10.66 -19.72 -8.16
C CYS A 331 10.43 -19.38 -9.63
N VAL A 332 11.48 -18.99 -10.28
CA VAL A 332 11.54 -18.93 -11.76
C VAL A 332 12.23 -20.19 -12.27
N ASP A 333 11.62 -20.93 -13.17
CA ASP A 333 12.20 -22.13 -13.82
C ASP A 333 12.67 -21.78 -15.23
N TRP A 334 13.97 -21.53 -15.39
CA TRP A 334 14.62 -21.31 -16.69
C TRP A 334 15.27 -22.58 -17.26
N THR A 335 14.80 -23.75 -16.85
CA THR A 335 15.33 -25.03 -17.35
C THR A 335 14.86 -25.30 -18.79
N PRO A 336 15.73 -25.29 -19.83
CA PRO A 336 15.31 -25.43 -21.21
C PRO A 336 14.58 -26.73 -21.49
N LYS A 337 14.98 -27.83 -20.83
CA LYS A 337 14.31 -29.13 -20.95
C LYS A 337 12.82 -29.04 -20.56
N ASN A 338 12.51 -28.29 -19.49
CA ASN A 338 11.12 -28.14 -19.03
C ASN A 338 10.33 -27.24 -19.99
N ALA A 339 10.94 -26.16 -20.48
CA ALA A 339 10.34 -25.27 -21.47
C ALA A 339 10.01 -26.01 -22.78
N LYS A 340 10.95 -26.78 -23.30
CA LYS A 340 10.76 -27.64 -24.51
C LYS A 340 9.68 -28.70 -24.28
N ALA A 341 9.59 -29.27 -23.09
CA ALA A 341 8.55 -30.25 -22.74
C ALA A 341 7.15 -29.63 -22.67
N GLN A 342 7.05 -28.36 -22.25
CA GLN A 342 5.77 -27.65 -22.15
C GLN A 342 5.30 -27.14 -23.53
N ASN A 343 6.18 -26.50 -24.31
CA ASN A 343 5.84 -25.91 -25.60
C ASN A 343 6.90 -26.25 -26.66
N ALA A 344 6.87 -27.51 -27.15
CA ALA A 344 7.82 -28.00 -28.10
C ALA A 344 7.86 -27.16 -29.41
N ALA A 345 6.69 -26.72 -29.88
CA ALA A 345 6.60 -25.95 -31.13
C ALA A 345 7.28 -24.57 -31.04
N ALA A 346 7.14 -23.88 -29.88
CA ALA A 346 7.74 -22.58 -29.69
C ALA A 346 9.27 -22.62 -29.57
N PHE A 347 9.81 -23.77 -29.16
CA PHE A 347 11.23 -23.94 -28.87
C PHE A 347 11.95 -24.94 -29.82
N GLU A 348 11.29 -25.34 -30.90
CA GLU A 348 11.85 -26.21 -31.92
C GLU A 348 13.09 -25.54 -32.54
N GLY A 349 14.19 -26.31 -32.64
CA GLY A 349 15.48 -25.85 -33.22
C GLY A 349 16.23 -24.81 -32.39
N LYS A 350 15.73 -24.33 -31.27
CA LYS A 350 16.41 -23.34 -30.43
C LYS A 350 17.45 -23.97 -29.52
N ALA A 351 18.60 -23.30 -29.41
CA ALA A 351 19.62 -23.62 -28.43
C ALA A 351 19.12 -23.31 -26.99
N ASP A 352 19.71 -23.95 -26.00
CA ASP A 352 19.32 -23.80 -24.62
C ASP A 352 19.51 -22.37 -24.13
N GLU A 353 20.59 -21.70 -24.55
CA GLU A 353 20.86 -20.28 -24.22
C GLU A 353 19.83 -19.33 -24.83
N GLU A 354 19.33 -19.63 -26.03
CA GLU A 354 18.28 -18.83 -26.68
C GLU A 354 16.95 -18.94 -25.94
N ILE A 355 16.63 -20.13 -25.42
CA ILE A 355 15.41 -20.35 -24.61
C ILE A 355 15.49 -19.62 -23.29
N ILE A 356 16.63 -19.68 -22.62
CA ILE A 356 16.86 -18.95 -21.37
C ILE A 356 16.72 -17.44 -21.61
N ALA A 357 17.40 -16.90 -22.61
CA ALA A 357 17.35 -15.48 -22.96
C ALA A 357 15.93 -15.04 -23.32
N PHE A 358 15.17 -15.86 -24.05
CA PHE A 358 13.76 -15.61 -24.34
C PHE A 358 12.92 -15.46 -23.06
N MET A 359 13.04 -16.41 -22.14
CA MET A 359 12.29 -16.36 -20.86
C MET A 359 12.71 -15.17 -20.02
N GLN A 360 14.00 -14.87 -19.92
CA GLN A 360 14.52 -13.73 -19.17
C GLN A 360 14.01 -12.40 -19.74
N GLN A 361 14.05 -12.22 -21.06
CA GLN A 361 13.54 -11.00 -21.70
C GLN A 361 12.05 -10.80 -21.47
N ASN A 362 11.26 -11.87 -21.53
CA ASN A 362 9.83 -11.80 -21.31
C ASN A 362 9.48 -11.58 -19.83
N LEU A 363 10.26 -12.16 -18.92
CA LEU A 363 10.11 -11.93 -17.49
C LEU A 363 10.21 -10.44 -17.15
N THR A 364 11.18 -9.71 -17.72
CA THR A 364 11.31 -8.26 -17.44
C THR A 364 10.06 -7.47 -17.82
N LYS A 365 9.36 -7.86 -18.88
CA LYS A 365 8.13 -7.20 -19.35
C LYS A 365 6.91 -7.59 -18.52
N VAL A 366 6.72 -8.89 -18.30
CA VAL A 366 5.54 -9.41 -17.60
C VAL A 366 5.56 -8.99 -16.13
N TRP A 367 6.72 -8.99 -15.48
CA TRP A 367 6.80 -8.58 -14.09
C TRP A 367 6.56 -7.07 -13.88
N ALA A 368 6.78 -6.23 -14.88
CA ALA A 368 6.34 -4.84 -14.86
C ALA A 368 4.80 -4.76 -14.74
N GLU A 369 4.07 -5.59 -15.48
CA GLU A 369 2.61 -5.66 -15.42
C GLU A 369 2.11 -6.30 -14.11
N VAL A 370 2.84 -7.27 -13.57
CA VAL A 370 2.55 -7.84 -12.24
C VAL A 370 2.68 -6.76 -11.16
N LEU A 371 3.76 -5.98 -11.19
CA LEU A 371 3.98 -4.89 -10.25
C LEU A 371 2.87 -3.84 -10.35
N LYS A 372 2.43 -3.48 -11.54
CA LYS A 372 1.31 -2.58 -11.78
C LYS A 372 0.02 -3.05 -11.10
N THR A 373 -0.26 -4.33 -11.17
CA THR A 373 -1.45 -4.93 -10.54
C THR A 373 -1.31 -5.02 -9.01
N GLN A 374 -0.12 -5.34 -8.52
CA GLN A 374 0.12 -5.54 -7.09
C GLN A 374 0.33 -4.24 -6.32
N TYR A 375 0.80 -3.20 -7.00
CA TYR A 375 1.11 -1.89 -6.42
C TYR A 375 0.40 -0.76 -7.19
N PRO A 376 -0.95 -0.74 -7.21
CA PRO A 376 -1.73 0.23 -7.99
C PRO A 376 -1.55 1.67 -7.49
N ASP A 377 -1.05 1.83 -6.27
CA ASP A 377 -0.79 3.14 -5.64
C ASP A 377 0.64 3.64 -5.83
N ALA A 378 1.50 2.89 -6.53
CA ALA A 378 2.85 3.35 -6.83
C ALA A 378 2.82 4.62 -7.68
N ARG A 379 3.59 5.64 -7.27
CA ARG A 379 3.66 6.94 -7.94
C ARG A 379 5.12 7.37 -8.08
N PRO A 380 5.49 8.04 -9.17
CA PRO A 380 6.75 8.74 -9.24
C PRO A 380 6.77 9.88 -8.20
N VAL A 381 7.93 10.19 -7.69
CA VAL A 381 8.15 11.31 -6.77
C VAL A 381 9.19 12.24 -7.39
N ASP A 382 8.87 13.53 -7.43
CA ASP A 382 9.75 14.53 -8.03
C ASP A 382 11.12 14.57 -7.33
N GLY A 383 12.16 14.47 -8.13
CA GLY A 383 13.55 14.46 -7.63
C GLY A 383 14.01 13.13 -7.00
N ILE A 384 13.17 12.10 -6.91
CA ILE A 384 13.50 10.81 -6.33
C ILE A 384 13.31 9.69 -7.37
N GLU A 385 14.31 8.87 -7.54
CA GLU A 385 14.21 7.67 -8.36
C GLU A 385 13.58 6.54 -7.55
N VAL A 386 12.26 6.35 -7.70
CA VAL A 386 11.50 5.32 -6.97
C VAL A 386 11.76 3.96 -7.62
N ILE A 387 12.43 3.05 -6.89
CA ILE A 387 12.85 1.74 -7.38
C ILE A 387 12.13 0.62 -6.63
N TYR A 388 11.58 -0.31 -7.38
CA TYR A 388 11.07 -1.58 -6.87
C TYR A 388 12.08 -2.68 -7.19
N THR A 389 12.69 -3.23 -6.14
CA THR A 389 13.68 -4.32 -6.25
C THR A 389 13.00 -5.64 -5.92
N VAL A 390 13.03 -6.60 -6.83
CA VAL A 390 12.49 -7.94 -6.61
C VAL A 390 13.66 -8.92 -6.45
N ASN A 391 13.72 -9.55 -5.28
CA ASN A 391 14.65 -10.63 -4.99
C ASN A 391 13.94 -11.97 -5.16
N PHE A 392 14.49 -12.86 -5.98
CA PHE A 392 13.87 -14.13 -6.32
C PHE A 392 14.93 -15.23 -6.52
N THR A 393 14.49 -16.47 -6.61
CA THR A 393 15.34 -17.60 -6.98
C THR A 393 14.97 -18.09 -8.37
N ALA A 394 15.96 -18.31 -9.21
CA ALA A 394 15.82 -19.00 -10.49
C ALA A 394 16.51 -20.36 -10.45
N THR A 395 15.95 -21.33 -11.17
CA THR A 395 16.51 -22.68 -11.33
C THR A 395 16.95 -22.89 -12.77
N MET A 396 18.23 -23.39 -12.93
CA MET A 396 18.85 -23.59 -14.26
C MET A 396 20.04 -24.59 -14.23
N PRO A 397 19.93 -25.87 -13.96
CA PRO A 397 18.95 -26.60 -13.14
C PRO A 397 19.09 -26.33 -11.63
N ASN A 398 20.19 -25.69 -11.20
CA ASN A 398 20.43 -25.38 -9.79
C ASN A 398 19.75 -24.08 -9.40
N ALA A 399 19.34 -23.99 -8.13
CA ALA A 399 18.76 -22.79 -7.58
C ALA A 399 19.83 -21.71 -7.37
N VAL A 400 19.60 -20.52 -7.91
CA VAL A 400 20.47 -19.34 -7.79
C VAL A 400 19.61 -18.13 -7.43
N ALA A 401 20.07 -17.36 -6.46
CA ALA A 401 19.42 -16.12 -6.07
C ALA A 401 19.71 -14.99 -7.09
N TYR A 402 18.66 -14.26 -7.45
CA TYR A 402 18.70 -13.13 -8.36
C TYR A 402 18.07 -11.89 -7.75
N THR A 403 18.41 -10.76 -8.31
CA THR A 403 17.72 -9.49 -8.10
C THR A 403 17.39 -8.86 -9.44
N ILE A 404 16.28 -8.11 -9.50
CA ILE A 404 15.85 -7.32 -10.65
C ILE A 404 15.20 -6.04 -10.16
N GLN A 405 15.35 -4.94 -10.90
CA GLN A 405 14.83 -3.64 -10.50
C GLN A 405 13.91 -3.05 -11.56
N TYR A 406 12.88 -2.34 -11.06
CA TYR A 406 11.94 -1.58 -11.86
C TYR A 406 11.82 -0.17 -11.30
N LYS A 407 11.87 0.82 -12.20
CA LYS A 407 11.64 2.21 -11.86
C LYS A 407 10.16 2.55 -12.05
N VAL A 408 9.59 3.28 -11.09
CA VAL A 408 8.25 3.84 -11.23
C VAL A 408 8.33 5.07 -12.13
N THR A 409 7.65 5.01 -13.29
CA THR A 409 7.71 6.06 -14.33
C THR A 409 6.39 6.78 -14.53
N GLY A 410 5.30 6.27 -13.94
CA GLY A 410 3.97 6.84 -13.97
C GLY A 410 3.10 6.25 -12.88
N ASN A 411 1.81 6.59 -12.86
CA ASN A 411 0.85 6.06 -11.90
C ASN A 411 0.69 4.54 -12.12
N ALA A 412 1.21 3.75 -11.18
CA ALA A 412 1.32 2.30 -11.29
C ALA A 412 2.03 1.84 -12.57
N GLU A 413 2.94 2.62 -13.13
CA GLU A 413 3.72 2.27 -14.30
C GLU A 413 5.15 1.94 -13.91
N PHE A 414 5.63 0.78 -14.33
CA PHE A 414 6.92 0.22 -13.98
C PHE A 414 7.75 -0.02 -15.23
N THR A 415 8.97 0.49 -15.25
CA THR A 415 9.93 0.26 -16.33
C THR A 415 11.12 -0.53 -15.80
N TYR A 416 11.47 -1.62 -16.47
CA TYR A 416 12.66 -2.40 -16.14
C TYR A 416 13.92 -1.53 -16.20
N VAL A 417 14.73 -1.60 -15.15
CA VAL A 417 16.04 -0.95 -15.12
C VAL A 417 17.04 -1.86 -15.85
N GLU A 418 17.47 -1.43 -17.02
CA GLU A 418 18.34 -2.23 -17.89
C GLU A 418 19.63 -2.69 -17.16
N GLY A 419 19.96 -3.98 -17.30
CA GLY A 419 21.12 -4.58 -16.64
C GLY A 419 20.98 -4.81 -15.13
N SER A 420 19.82 -4.50 -14.52
CA SER A 420 19.60 -4.71 -13.08
C SER A 420 19.34 -6.18 -12.71
N MET A 421 18.94 -7.02 -13.68
CA MET A 421 18.76 -8.45 -13.43
C MET A 421 20.12 -9.15 -13.35
N LYS A 422 20.49 -9.56 -12.15
CA LYS A 422 21.80 -10.18 -11.87
C LYS A 422 21.73 -11.18 -10.73
N GLN A 423 22.66 -12.11 -10.71
CA GLN A 423 22.87 -13.01 -9.56
C GLN A 423 23.35 -12.21 -8.34
N LYS A 424 22.91 -12.67 -7.17
CA LYS A 424 23.35 -12.14 -5.86
C LYS A 424 24.57 -12.87 -5.36
#